data_c852ed3ed25970d0d836385b438b2303
#
_entry.id   c852ed3ed25970d0d836385b438b2303
#
_cell.length_a   1.000
_cell.length_b   1.000
_cell.length_c   1.000
_cell.angle_alpha   90.00
_cell.angle_beta   90.00
_cell.angle_gamma   90.00
#
_symmetry.space_group_name_H-M   'P 1'
#
loop_
_entity.id
_entity.type
_entity.pdbx_description
1 polymer ?
#
loop_
_entity_poly.entity_id
_entity_poly.type
_entity_poly.pdbx_seq_one_letter_code
_entity_poly.pdbx_strand_id
1 'polypeptide(L)'
;LIPIAGKPIVHRLVEDIAKVINQPIDEIAFIIHESFGKNVEKDLVAIAEKLGAKGTICYQNEALGTAHAILCAKESMQGPIVVAYADTLFRADFTLDASADSVIWVKAVEDPSAFGVVQLNDKNEIVDFVEKPTEFVSDLAIIGIYFFKSAENLRSELEYLLDNKIEKGGEYQLTDALENMKQKGLRFVPGKVDEWM
;
A
#
# COMPACT_ATOMS: atom_id res chain seq x y z
N LEU A 1 -19.30 -3.63 2.12
CA LEU A 1 -18.54 -3.40 0.88
C LEU A 1 -19.29 -2.38 0.03
N ILE A 2 -18.64 -1.24 -0.28
CA ILE A 2 -19.25 -0.16 -1.07
C ILE A 2 -19.25 -0.57 -2.56
N PRO A 3 -20.41 -0.66 -3.22
CA PRO A 3 -20.45 -1.01 -4.64
C PRO A 3 -20.23 0.23 -5.52
N ILE A 4 -19.33 0.11 -6.50
CA ILE A 4 -19.14 1.10 -7.56
C ILE A 4 -19.47 0.44 -8.90
N ALA A 5 -20.50 0.94 -9.60
CA ALA A 5 -21.02 0.36 -10.84
C ALA A 5 -21.23 -1.17 -10.74
N GLY A 6 -21.88 -1.61 -9.67
CA GLY A 6 -22.27 -3.02 -9.47
C GLY A 6 -21.19 -3.97 -8.94
N LYS A 7 -19.95 -3.50 -8.69
CA LYS A 7 -18.88 -4.28 -8.05
C LYS A 7 -18.37 -3.57 -6.80
N PRO A 8 -17.98 -4.31 -5.73
CA PRO A 8 -17.30 -3.73 -4.59
C PRO A 8 -16.00 -3.01 -5.01
N ILE A 9 -15.70 -1.85 -4.39
CA ILE A 9 -14.48 -1.08 -4.69
C ILE A 9 -13.23 -1.94 -4.56
N VAL A 10 -13.11 -2.73 -3.50
CA VAL A 10 -11.97 -3.63 -3.28
C VAL A 10 -11.80 -4.67 -4.39
N HIS A 11 -12.89 -5.15 -4.99
CA HIS A 11 -12.82 -6.10 -6.11
C HIS A 11 -12.22 -5.44 -7.36
N ARG A 12 -12.63 -4.19 -7.67
CA ARG A 12 -12.05 -3.42 -8.77
C ARG A 12 -10.57 -3.12 -8.54
N LEU A 13 -10.24 -2.66 -7.34
CA LEU A 13 -8.88 -2.36 -6.96
C LEU A 13 -7.95 -3.55 -7.19
N VAL A 14 -8.33 -4.75 -6.73
CA VAL A 14 -7.48 -5.94 -6.89
C VAL A 14 -7.35 -6.36 -8.37
N GLU A 15 -8.45 -6.25 -9.17
CA GLU A 15 -8.40 -6.48 -10.61
C GLU A 15 -7.44 -5.50 -11.33
N ASP A 16 -7.45 -4.22 -10.95
CA ASP A 16 -6.60 -3.20 -11.56
C ASP A 16 -5.13 -3.35 -11.14
N ILE A 17 -4.86 -3.68 -9.88
CA ILE A 17 -3.52 -4.06 -9.43
C ILE A 17 -3.00 -5.26 -10.22
N ALA A 18 -3.80 -6.33 -10.36
CA ALA A 18 -3.41 -7.54 -11.08
C ALA A 18 -3.01 -7.26 -12.54
N LYS A 19 -3.68 -6.30 -13.21
CA LYS A 19 -3.32 -5.87 -14.57
C LYS A 19 -1.95 -5.19 -14.63
N VAL A 20 -1.65 -4.30 -13.67
CA VAL A 20 -0.39 -3.55 -13.64
C VAL A 20 0.79 -4.46 -13.30
N ILE A 21 0.65 -5.34 -12.31
CA ILE A 21 1.73 -6.26 -11.93
C ILE A 21 1.97 -7.34 -12.97
N ASN A 22 0.94 -7.71 -13.75
CA ASN A 22 0.97 -8.71 -14.84
C ASN A 22 1.66 -10.03 -14.43
N GLN A 23 1.41 -10.47 -13.20
CA GLN A 23 1.92 -11.72 -12.63
C GLN A 23 0.82 -12.41 -11.83
N PRO A 24 0.86 -13.73 -11.67
CA PRO A 24 -0.07 -14.45 -10.79
C PRO A 24 -0.01 -13.91 -9.37
N ILE A 25 -1.18 -13.83 -8.73
CA ILE A 25 -1.32 -13.50 -7.31
C ILE A 25 -1.63 -14.81 -6.57
N ASP A 26 -0.76 -15.22 -5.67
CA ASP A 26 -0.94 -16.47 -4.91
C ASP A 26 -1.88 -16.30 -3.73
N GLU A 27 -1.80 -15.14 -3.06
CA GLU A 27 -2.58 -14.85 -1.86
C GLU A 27 -3.00 -13.37 -1.80
N ILE A 28 -4.21 -13.11 -1.30
CA ILE A 28 -4.71 -11.78 -0.95
C ILE A 28 -5.08 -11.78 0.53
N ALA A 29 -4.32 -11.08 1.34
CA ALA A 29 -4.61 -10.86 2.75
C ALA A 29 -5.46 -9.61 2.92
N PHE A 30 -6.67 -9.75 3.42
CA PHE A 30 -7.59 -8.66 3.72
C PHE A 30 -7.50 -8.31 5.20
N ILE A 31 -7.05 -7.09 5.49
CA ILE A 31 -6.93 -6.58 6.86
C ILE A 31 -8.19 -5.79 7.17
N ILE A 32 -8.97 -6.29 8.11
CA ILE A 32 -10.28 -5.71 8.48
C ILE A 32 -10.44 -5.68 10.00
N HIS A 33 -11.43 -4.92 10.48
CA HIS A 33 -11.87 -5.03 11.86
C HIS A 33 -12.87 -6.21 12.00
N GLU A 34 -12.80 -6.97 13.08
CA GLU A 34 -13.65 -8.15 13.28
C GLU A 34 -15.16 -7.86 13.27
N SER A 35 -15.57 -6.61 13.59
CA SER A 35 -16.96 -6.17 13.55
C SER A 35 -17.60 -6.17 12.16
N PHE A 36 -16.81 -6.30 11.08
CA PHE A 36 -17.36 -6.46 9.73
C PHE A 36 -18.15 -7.76 9.55
N GLY A 37 -17.82 -8.77 10.33
CA GLY A 37 -18.57 -10.01 10.43
C GLY A 37 -18.35 -11.01 9.29
N LYS A 38 -18.80 -12.24 9.51
CA LYS A 38 -18.51 -13.40 8.66
C LYS A 38 -19.02 -13.33 7.23
N ASN A 39 -20.06 -12.53 6.94
CA ASN A 39 -20.55 -12.37 5.59
C ASN A 39 -19.56 -11.56 4.74
N VAL A 40 -19.02 -10.45 5.29
CA VAL A 40 -18.01 -9.65 4.61
C VAL A 40 -16.72 -10.46 4.39
N GLU A 41 -16.30 -11.25 5.38
CA GLU A 41 -15.14 -12.13 5.24
C GLU A 41 -15.32 -13.13 4.09
N LYS A 42 -16.48 -13.78 3.97
CA LYS A 42 -16.79 -14.69 2.86
C LYS A 42 -16.76 -13.98 1.50
N ASP A 43 -17.31 -12.78 1.43
CA ASP A 43 -17.31 -12.00 0.19
C ASP A 43 -15.88 -11.62 -0.22
N LEU A 44 -15.03 -11.23 0.72
CA LEU A 44 -13.61 -10.90 0.47
C LEU A 44 -12.82 -12.13 -0.01
N VAL A 45 -12.98 -13.27 0.66
CA VAL A 45 -12.35 -14.54 0.23
C VAL A 45 -12.81 -14.91 -1.18
N ALA A 46 -14.12 -14.81 -1.48
CA ALA A 46 -14.64 -15.09 -2.81
C ALA A 46 -14.09 -14.13 -3.90
N ILE A 47 -13.71 -12.90 -3.55
CA ILE A 47 -13.02 -11.98 -4.48
C ILE A 47 -11.62 -12.54 -4.82
N ALA A 48 -10.85 -12.98 -3.84
CA ALA A 48 -9.53 -13.57 -4.06
C ALA A 48 -9.62 -14.84 -4.94
N GLU A 49 -10.55 -15.74 -4.62
CA GLU A 49 -10.75 -16.99 -5.34
C GLU A 49 -11.11 -16.76 -6.82
N LYS A 50 -11.89 -15.72 -7.16
CA LYS A 50 -12.20 -15.34 -8.55
C LYS A 50 -10.97 -14.94 -9.35
N LEU A 51 -9.92 -14.50 -8.70
CA LEU A 51 -8.62 -14.15 -9.30
C LEU A 51 -7.62 -15.31 -9.27
N GLY A 52 -8.05 -16.48 -8.78
CA GLY A 52 -7.21 -17.67 -8.64
C GLY A 52 -6.28 -17.62 -7.43
N ALA A 53 -6.48 -16.68 -6.51
CA ALA A 53 -5.67 -16.47 -5.33
C ALA A 53 -6.33 -17.04 -4.06
N LYS A 54 -5.53 -17.40 -3.07
CA LYS A 54 -6.01 -17.70 -1.71
C LYS A 54 -6.43 -16.41 -1.01
N GLY A 55 -7.65 -16.36 -0.43
CA GLY A 55 -8.10 -15.27 0.42
C GLY A 55 -7.78 -15.54 1.89
N THR A 56 -7.11 -14.61 2.55
CA THR A 56 -6.79 -14.68 3.99
C THR A 56 -7.36 -13.47 4.71
N ILE A 57 -8.03 -13.68 5.83
CA ILE A 57 -8.56 -12.60 6.67
C ILE A 57 -7.62 -12.35 7.84
N CYS A 58 -7.20 -11.10 8.00
CA CYS A 58 -6.40 -10.62 9.12
C CYS A 58 -7.18 -9.54 9.86
N TYR A 59 -7.00 -9.43 11.18
CA TYR A 59 -7.77 -8.47 11.98
C TYR A 59 -6.87 -7.38 12.55
N GLN A 60 -7.25 -6.14 12.30
CA GLN A 60 -6.79 -4.98 13.05
C GLN A 60 -7.94 -4.51 13.94
N ASN A 61 -7.92 -4.86 15.22
CA ASN A 61 -8.97 -4.47 16.18
C ASN A 61 -8.68 -3.17 16.92
N GLU A 62 -7.44 -2.67 16.84
CA GLU A 62 -7.02 -1.38 17.39
C GLU A 62 -6.51 -0.50 16.26
N ALA A 63 -7.03 0.72 16.17
CA ALA A 63 -6.65 1.69 15.12
C ALA A 63 -5.30 2.36 15.47
N LEU A 64 -4.21 1.62 15.39
CA LEU A 64 -2.85 2.07 15.72
C LEU A 64 -2.05 2.56 14.51
N GLY A 65 -2.72 2.87 13.40
CA GLY A 65 -2.09 3.41 12.19
C GLY A 65 -1.82 2.37 11.10
N THR A 66 -1.30 2.85 9.97
CA THR A 66 -1.12 2.09 8.74
C THR A 66 -0.03 1.03 8.82
N ALA A 67 1.08 1.32 9.51
CA ALA A 67 2.15 0.35 9.73
C ALA A 67 1.66 -0.84 10.57
N HIS A 68 0.89 -0.58 11.65
CA HIS A 68 0.28 -1.62 12.46
C HIS A 68 -0.71 -2.46 11.66
N ALA A 69 -1.55 -1.82 10.83
CA ALA A 69 -2.49 -2.54 9.96
C ALA A 69 -1.77 -3.57 9.09
N ILE A 70 -0.73 -3.16 8.37
CA ILE A 70 0.03 -4.05 7.48
C ILE A 70 0.65 -5.20 8.28
N LEU A 71 1.20 -4.92 9.45
CA LEU A 71 1.84 -5.95 10.29
C LEU A 71 0.84 -6.98 10.84
N CYS A 72 -0.47 -6.66 10.91
CA CYS A 72 -1.49 -7.66 11.24
C CYS A 72 -1.54 -8.82 10.23
N ALA A 73 -1.03 -8.62 9.01
CA ALA A 73 -0.91 -9.66 7.98
C ALA A 73 0.51 -10.26 7.88
N LYS A 74 1.34 -10.17 8.92
CA LYS A 74 2.77 -10.56 8.89
C LYS A 74 3.03 -11.99 8.43
N GLU A 75 2.12 -12.92 8.67
CA GLU A 75 2.25 -14.32 8.26
C GLU A 75 2.13 -14.50 6.71
N SER A 76 1.48 -13.54 6.04
CA SER A 76 1.37 -13.48 4.57
C SER A 76 2.49 -12.63 3.93
N MET A 77 3.38 -12.03 4.72
CA MET A 77 4.45 -11.17 4.23
C MET A 77 5.69 -11.98 3.84
N GLN A 78 5.69 -12.55 2.63
CA GLN A 78 6.78 -13.35 2.07
C GLN A 78 7.02 -13.00 0.60
N GLY A 79 8.28 -12.78 0.21
CA GLY A 79 8.67 -12.44 -1.16
C GLY A 79 8.09 -11.13 -1.67
N PRO A 80 7.80 -11.00 -2.97
CA PRO A 80 7.21 -9.78 -3.52
C PRO A 80 5.76 -9.61 -3.06
N ILE A 81 5.40 -8.39 -2.60
CA ILE A 81 4.03 -8.05 -2.19
C ILE A 81 3.58 -6.71 -2.76
N VAL A 82 2.26 -6.56 -2.86
CA VAL A 82 1.60 -5.26 -3.02
C VAL A 82 0.78 -4.97 -1.78
N VAL A 83 0.96 -3.79 -1.21
CA VAL A 83 0.09 -3.22 -0.18
C VAL A 83 -0.83 -2.21 -0.84
N ALA A 84 -2.13 -2.27 -0.57
CA ALA A 84 -3.10 -1.33 -1.12
C ALA A 84 -4.17 -0.96 -0.09
N TYR A 85 -4.52 0.32 -0.02
CA TYR A 85 -5.64 0.81 0.77
C TYR A 85 -6.94 0.63 -0.02
N ALA A 86 -7.95 0.04 0.62
CA ALA A 86 -9.14 -0.47 -0.04
C ALA A 86 -10.16 0.59 -0.48
N ASP A 87 -9.90 1.87 -0.23
CA ASP A 87 -10.69 3.03 -0.61
C ASP A 87 -10.18 3.75 -1.87
N THR A 88 -9.15 3.21 -2.49
CA THR A 88 -8.46 3.78 -3.66
C THR A 88 -8.88 3.05 -4.94
N LEU A 89 -9.20 3.82 -5.99
CA LEU A 89 -9.28 3.34 -7.37
C LEU A 89 -8.34 4.16 -8.25
N PHE A 90 -7.77 3.53 -9.27
CA PHE A 90 -6.82 4.17 -10.17
C PHE A 90 -6.89 3.60 -11.58
N ARG A 91 -6.34 4.35 -12.54
CA ARG A 91 -5.91 3.84 -13.85
C ARG A 91 -4.44 4.12 -14.03
N ALA A 92 -3.72 3.14 -14.50
CA ALA A 92 -2.30 3.25 -14.76
C ALA A 92 -1.92 2.44 -16.02
N ASP A 93 -1.03 3.02 -16.80
CA ASP A 93 -0.40 2.38 -17.96
C ASP A 93 1.12 2.47 -17.81
N PHE A 94 1.65 1.81 -16.77
CA PHE A 94 3.08 1.67 -16.57
C PHE A 94 3.47 0.21 -16.34
N THR A 95 4.69 -0.13 -16.71
CA THR A 95 5.28 -1.43 -16.38
C THR A 95 6.02 -1.32 -15.05
N LEU A 96 5.75 -2.29 -14.16
CA LEU A 96 6.42 -2.36 -12.88
C LEU A 96 7.95 -2.52 -13.07
N ASP A 97 8.75 -1.64 -12.47
CA ASP A 97 10.21 -1.76 -12.50
C ASP A 97 10.67 -2.88 -11.57
N ALA A 98 10.89 -4.07 -12.12
CA ALA A 98 11.36 -5.24 -11.36
C ALA A 98 12.79 -5.10 -10.81
N SER A 99 13.55 -4.08 -11.22
CA SER A 99 14.88 -3.78 -10.69
C SER A 99 14.84 -2.94 -9.42
N ALA A 100 13.74 -2.21 -9.17
CA ALA A 100 13.53 -1.43 -7.96
C ALA A 100 13.26 -2.34 -6.75
N ASP A 101 13.65 -1.89 -5.57
CA ASP A 101 13.29 -2.57 -4.32
C ASP A 101 11.83 -2.28 -3.94
N SER A 102 11.32 -1.11 -4.35
CA SER A 102 9.92 -0.73 -4.16
C SER A 102 9.44 0.22 -5.26
N VAL A 103 8.15 0.10 -5.61
CA VAL A 103 7.44 1.03 -6.49
C VAL A 103 6.27 1.63 -5.71
N ILE A 104 6.19 2.95 -5.67
CA ILE A 104 5.12 3.68 -4.97
C ILE A 104 4.21 4.31 -6.00
N TRP A 105 2.89 4.00 -5.97
CA TRP A 105 1.92 4.62 -6.88
C TRP A 105 1.68 6.06 -6.45
N VAL A 106 1.85 6.97 -7.40
CA VAL A 106 1.74 8.42 -7.17
C VAL A 106 0.90 9.11 -8.23
N LYS A 107 0.23 10.20 -7.83
CA LYS A 107 -0.52 11.08 -8.72
C LYS A 107 -0.13 12.53 -8.45
N ALA A 108 0.10 13.30 -9.52
CA ALA A 108 0.22 14.74 -9.39
C ALA A 108 -1.15 15.35 -9.07
N VAL A 109 -1.22 16.14 -7.99
CA VAL A 109 -2.43 16.79 -7.47
C VAL A 109 -2.19 18.27 -7.28
N GLU A 110 -3.26 19.09 -7.34
CA GLU A 110 -3.17 20.54 -7.13
C GLU A 110 -2.89 20.91 -5.68
N ASP A 111 -3.51 20.20 -4.73
CA ASP A 111 -3.31 20.39 -3.29
C ASP A 111 -2.85 19.08 -2.64
N PRO A 112 -1.55 18.93 -2.37
CA PRO A 112 -0.99 17.73 -1.75
C PRO A 112 -1.07 17.72 -0.22
N SER A 113 -1.56 18.76 0.44
CA SER A 113 -1.45 18.97 1.90
C SER A 113 -2.12 17.87 2.75
N ALA A 114 -3.11 17.18 2.18
CA ALA A 114 -3.84 16.10 2.89
C ALA A 114 -3.19 14.71 2.75
N PHE A 115 -2.12 14.58 1.94
CA PHE A 115 -1.54 13.30 1.53
C PHE A 115 -0.07 13.19 1.94
N GLY A 116 0.43 11.97 2.01
CA GLY A 116 1.85 11.72 1.91
C GLY A 116 2.35 12.04 0.50
N VAL A 117 3.48 12.72 0.37
CA VAL A 117 4.08 13.08 -0.92
C VAL A 117 5.49 12.52 -1.06
N VAL A 118 5.96 12.40 -2.30
CA VAL A 118 7.32 11.97 -2.60
C VAL A 118 8.10 13.06 -3.33
N GLN A 119 9.41 13.17 -3.05
CA GLN A 119 10.34 13.94 -3.85
C GLN A 119 11.19 13.03 -4.72
N LEU A 120 11.48 13.46 -5.94
CA LEU A 120 12.26 12.70 -6.90
C LEU A 120 13.62 13.39 -7.17
N ASN A 121 14.65 12.58 -7.45
CA ASN A 121 15.91 13.05 -8.00
C ASN A 121 15.86 13.09 -9.54
N ASP A 122 16.95 13.56 -10.17
CA ASP A 122 17.09 13.65 -11.62
C ASP A 122 17.02 12.28 -12.34
N LYS A 123 17.18 11.17 -11.59
CA LYS A 123 17.06 9.80 -12.10
C LYS A 123 15.66 9.24 -11.96
N ASN A 124 14.68 10.05 -11.55
CA ASN A 124 13.30 9.65 -11.27
C ASN A 124 13.21 8.60 -10.14
N GLU A 125 14.10 8.68 -9.14
CA GLU A 125 14.07 7.87 -7.94
C GLU A 125 13.53 8.69 -6.77
N ILE A 126 12.79 8.04 -5.86
CA ILE A 126 12.24 8.70 -4.68
C ILE A 126 13.37 8.90 -3.66
N VAL A 127 13.57 10.14 -3.27
CA VAL A 127 14.61 10.55 -2.31
C VAL A 127 14.05 11.04 -0.99
N ASP A 128 12.75 11.29 -0.92
CA ASP A 128 12.10 11.71 0.33
C ASP A 128 10.62 11.34 0.37
N PHE A 129 10.11 11.09 1.59
CA PHE A 129 8.71 10.84 1.91
C PHE A 129 8.28 11.84 2.97
N VAL A 130 7.27 12.66 2.69
CA VAL A 130 6.78 13.67 3.63
C VAL A 130 5.29 13.46 3.86
N GLU A 131 4.93 13.11 5.10
CA GLU A 131 3.52 12.93 5.48
C GLU A 131 2.86 14.27 5.73
N LYS A 132 1.76 14.57 5.00
CA LYS A 132 0.92 15.76 5.15
C LYS A 132 1.73 17.04 5.32
N PRO A 133 2.49 17.46 4.29
CA PRO A 133 3.38 18.61 4.39
C PRO A 133 2.60 19.90 4.68
N THR A 134 3.09 20.69 5.63
CA THR A 134 2.52 22.02 5.97
C THR A 134 2.96 23.11 4.99
N GLU A 135 4.05 22.88 4.27
CA GLU A 135 4.55 23.71 3.19
C GLU A 135 4.64 22.88 1.91
N PHE A 136 4.58 23.52 0.73
CA PHE A 136 4.69 22.80 -0.53
C PHE A 136 6.05 22.15 -0.66
N VAL A 137 6.06 20.83 -0.82
CA VAL A 137 7.26 19.99 -1.00
C VAL A 137 7.29 19.39 -2.38
N SER A 138 6.16 18.81 -2.83
CA SER A 138 5.99 18.14 -4.11
C SER A 138 4.50 18.02 -4.40
N ASP A 139 4.11 17.98 -5.66
CA ASP A 139 2.75 17.71 -6.13
C ASP A 139 2.44 16.21 -6.24
N LEU A 140 3.45 15.33 -6.08
CA LEU A 140 3.30 13.88 -6.24
C LEU A 140 2.76 13.24 -4.97
N ALA A 141 1.45 13.14 -4.88
CA ALA A 141 0.76 12.48 -3.77
C ALA A 141 0.82 10.94 -3.89
N ILE A 142 1.07 10.26 -2.77
CA ILE A 142 1.00 8.81 -2.65
C ILE A 142 -0.48 8.40 -2.63
N ILE A 143 -0.88 7.48 -3.50
CA ILE A 143 -2.29 7.05 -3.63
C ILE A 143 -2.64 5.82 -2.78
N GLY A 144 -1.75 5.39 -1.90
CA GLY A 144 -2.01 4.25 -1.01
C GLY A 144 -1.78 2.88 -1.65
N ILE A 145 -0.98 2.79 -2.72
CA ILE A 145 -0.60 1.52 -3.35
C ILE A 145 0.92 1.45 -3.44
N TYR A 146 1.48 0.33 -3.01
CA TYR A 146 2.91 0.13 -2.84
C TYR A 146 3.30 -1.27 -3.27
N PHE A 147 4.30 -1.41 -4.12
CA PHE A 147 4.96 -2.68 -4.39
C PHE A 147 6.27 -2.76 -3.63
N PHE A 148 6.53 -3.90 -3.01
CA PHE A 148 7.79 -4.23 -2.36
C PHE A 148 8.31 -5.54 -2.94
N LYS A 149 9.56 -5.54 -3.38
CA LYS A 149 10.25 -6.72 -3.89
C LYS A 149 10.53 -7.76 -2.79
N SER A 150 10.74 -7.30 -1.56
CA SER A 150 10.90 -8.13 -0.36
C SER A 150 9.96 -7.66 0.74
N ALA A 151 8.94 -8.48 1.03
CA ALA A 151 8.05 -8.29 2.15
C ALA A 151 8.80 -8.34 3.49
N GLU A 152 9.87 -9.14 3.56
CA GLU A 152 10.69 -9.34 4.75
C GLU A 152 11.37 -8.03 5.16
N ASN A 153 11.87 -7.25 4.18
CA ASN A 153 12.45 -5.94 4.45
C ASN A 153 11.42 -4.98 5.05
N LEU A 154 10.23 -4.89 4.43
CA LEU A 154 9.14 -4.07 4.96
C LEU A 154 8.73 -4.53 6.36
N ARG A 155 8.50 -5.83 6.55
CA ARG A 155 8.09 -6.40 7.83
C ARG A 155 9.08 -6.05 8.95
N SER A 156 10.38 -6.17 8.67
CA SER A 156 11.43 -5.82 9.64
C SER A 156 11.33 -4.36 10.09
N GLU A 157 11.05 -3.43 9.18
CA GLU A 157 10.89 -2.00 9.54
C GLU A 157 9.58 -1.75 10.29
N LEU A 158 8.49 -2.41 9.92
CA LEU A 158 7.24 -2.30 10.64
C LEU A 158 7.37 -2.83 12.09
N GLU A 159 7.99 -3.99 12.26
CA GLU A 159 8.30 -4.56 13.59
C GLU A 159 9.19 -3.59 14.39
N TYR A 160 10.23 -3.00 13.76
CA TYR A 160 11.11 -2.01 14.40
C TYR A 160 10.34 -0.78 14.92
N LEU A 161 9.39 -0.24 14.12
CA LEU A 161 8.59 0.91 14.56
C LEU A 161 7.77 0.57 15.81
N LEU A 162 7.11 -0.59 15.84
CA LEU A 162 6.27 -1.01 16.96
C LEU A 162 7.09 -1.31 18.20
N ASP A 163 8.17 -2.07 18.06
CA ASP A 163 9.05 -2.48 19.18
C ASP A 163 9.71 -1.26 19.85
N ASN A 164 10.04 -0.23 19.07
CA ASN A 164 10.65 0.99 19.59
C ASN A 164 9.64 2.12 19.85
N LYS A 165 8.33 1.87 19.70
CA LYS A 165 7.25 2.84 19.92
C LYS A 165 7.46 4.15 19.14
N ILE A 166 7.89 4.02 17.89
CA ILE A 166 8.06 5.15 16.97
C ILE A 166 6.71 5.46 16.34
N GLU A 167 6.00 6.40 16.93
CA GLU A 167 4.65 6.81 16.53
C GLU A 167 4.55 8.32 16.37
N LYS A 168 3.59 8.78 15.55
CA LYS A 168 3.24 10.19 15.39
C LYS A 168 1.74 10.35 15.63
N GLY A 169 1.38 11.19 16.59
CA GLY A 169 -0.03 11.41 16.95
C GLY A 169 -0.76 10.16 17.47
N GLY A 170 -0.04 9.19 18.04
CA GLY A 170 -0.59 7.93 18.53
C GLY A 170 -0.75 6.84 17.46
N GLU A 171 -0.18 7.04 16.26
CA GLU A 171 -0.26 6.11 15.14
C GLU A 171 1.13 5.74 14.60
N TYR A 172 1.31 4.48 14.25
CA TYR A 172 2.47 3.97 13.51
C TYR A 172 2.26 4.18 12.02
N GLN A 173 3.06 5.05 11.39
CA GLN A 173 2.91 5.43 10.00
C GLN A 173 3.76 4.57 9.07
N LEU A 174 3.18 4.12 7.95
CA LEU A 174 3.92 3.38 6.92
C LEU A 174 5.08 4.23 6.36
N THR A 175 4.86 5.54 6.20
CA THR A 175 5.88 6.47 5.68
C THR A 175 7.16 6.48 6.50
N ASP A 176 7.10 6.26 7.81
CA ASP A 176 8.30 6.15 8.66
C ASP A 176 9.09 4.86 8.36
N ALA A 177 8.40 3.75 8.07
CA ALA A 177 9.06 2.53 7.63
C ALA A 177 9.73 2.70 6.25
N LEU A 178 9.05 3.38 5.31
CA LEU A 178 9.61 3.68 3.98
C LEU A 178 10.88 4.52 4.10
N GLU A 179 10.86 5.54 4.96
CA GLU A 179 12.02 6.39 5.21
C GLU A 179 13.21 5.58 5.77
N ASN A 180 12.96 4.70 6.74
CA ASN A 180 13.99 3.81 7.28
C ASN A 180 14.58 2.89 6.20
N MET A 181 13.71 2.28 5.36
CA MET A 181 14.14 1.42 4.25
C MET A 181 15.02 2.20 3.26
N LYS A 182 14.64 3.43 2.92
CA LYS A 182 15.42 4.32 2.05
C LYS A 182 16.80 4.64 2.67
N GLN A 183 16.85 4.97 3.96
CA GLN A 183 18.10 5.24 4.67
C GLN A 183 19.04 4.01 4.70
N LYS A 184 18.50 2.80 4.63
CA LYS A 184 19.24 1.55 4.48
C LYS A 184 19.70 1.27 3.04
N GLY A 185 19.43 2.19 2.11
CA GLY A 185 19.90 2.13 0.73
C GLY A 185 18.98 1.37 -0.23
N LEU A 186 17.75 1.06 0.16
CA LEU A 186 16.77 0.47 -0.75
C LEU A 186 16.31 1.51 -1.79
N ARG A 187 16.17 1.06 -3.04
CA ARG A 187 15.82 1.90 -4.17
C ARG A 187 14.31 1.96 -4.37
N PHE A 188 13.76 3.17 -4.28
CA PHE A 188 12.34 3.46 -4.48
C PHE A 188 12.14 4.23 -5.78
N VAL A 189 11.11 3.85 -6.56
CA VAL A 189 10.74 4.56 -7.78
C VAL A 189 9.23 4.86 -7.81
N PRO A 190 8.79 5.93 -8.47
CA PRO A 190 7.37 6.24 -8.61
C PRO A 190 6.72 5.40 -9.72
N GLY A 191 5.53 4.87 -9.47
CA GLY A 191 4.58 4.42 -10.47
C GLY A 191 3.53 5.51 -10.70
N LYS A 192 3.67 6.32 -11.74
CA LYS A 192 2.75 7.44 -12.00
C LYS A 192 1.45 6.93 -12.60
N VAL A 193 0.32 7.25 -11.95
CA VAL A 193 -1.01 6.86 -12.43
C VAL A 193 -1.66 7.96 -13.26
N ASP A 194 -2.48 7.56 -14.24
CA ASP A 194 -3.19 8.47 -15.12
C ASP A 194 -4.41 9.09 -14.42
N GLU A 195 -5.15 8.27 -13.69
CA GLU A 195 -6.34 8.68 -12.94
C GLU A 195 -6.30 8.12 -11.52
N TRP A 196 -6.77 8.90 -10.57
CA TRP A 196 -6.97 8.53 -9.17
C TRP A 196 -8.36 8.99 -8.71
N MET A 197 -9.10 8.08 -8.03
CA MET A 197 -10.47 8.28 -7.58
C MET A 197 -10.64 7.78 -6.15
#